data_4e17ba6caac015547c438fe27628a2f5
#
_entry.id   4e17ba6caac015547c438fe27628a2f5
#
_cell.length_a   1.000
_cell.length_b   1.000
_cell.length_c   1.000
_cell.angle_alpha   90.00
_cell.angle_beta   90.00
_cell.angle_gamma   90.00
#
_symmetry.space_group_name_H-M   'P 1'
#
loop_
_entity.id
_entity.type
_entity.pdbx_description
1 polymer ?
#
loop_
_entity_poly.entity_id
_entity_poly.type
_entity_poly.pdbx_seq_one_letter_code
_entity_poly.pdbx_strand_id
1 'polypeptide(L)'
;CNSNEGSMIDGINVYGVESLRQLIDFLNGNTDMQALTYQGIAVSEHNGYQIDFADIKGQMAAKRASMIAAAGMHNILYVGPPGSGKTMMAKRMPTIMPALESDEIMELTKIYSVAGCLNDGILMNERPFRAPHHSVTRAGLLGGGSVPRPGEITLATKGVLFLDELTEKAKESPRLRMNYNLHDSLDSKAQRLFNGLEPGTV
;
A
#
# COMPACT_ATOMS: atom_id res chain seq x y z
N CYS A 1 -19.41 -6.67 15.28
CA CYS A 1 -19.62 -8.02 14.78
C CYS A 1 -19.04 -8.14 13.36
N ASN A 2 -18.13 -9.09 13.10
CA ASN A 2 -17.37 -9.24 11.86
C ASN A 2 -18.15 -10.01 10.77
N SER A 3 -19.46 -10.12 10.89
CA SER A 3 -20.28 -10.91 9.97
C SER A 3 -20.24 -10.40 8.53
N ASN A 4 -20.21 -9.08 8.35
CA ASN A 4 -20.11 -8.46 7.03
C ASN A 4 -18.76 -8.76 6.36
N GLU A 5 -17.65 -8.68 7.13
CA GLU A 5 -16.32 -9.03 6.64
C GLU A 5 -16.23 -10.52 6.28
N GLY A 6 -16.82 -11.38 7.12
CA GLY A 6 -16.88 -12.82 6.86
C GLY A 6 -17.66 -13.16 5.59
N SER A 7 -18.78 -12.48 5.32
CA SER A 7 -19.61 -12.74 4.15
C SER A 7 -18.97 -12.37 2.80
N MET A 8 -17.81 -11.71 2.83
CA MET A 8 -17.02 -11.39 1.63
C MET A 8 -16.05 -12.51 1.22
N ILE A 9 -15.96 -13.57 2.01
CA ILE A 9 -15.10 -14.73 1.73
C ILE A 9 -15.95 -15.83 1.10
N ASP A 10 -15.58 -16.24 -0.11
CA ASP A 10 -16.26 -17.34 -0.78
C ASP A 10 -15.94 -18.69 -0.14
N GLY A 11 -16.86 -19.64 -0.25
CA GLY A 11 -16.67 -21.02 0.20
C GLY A 11 -16.83 -21.26 1.71
N ILE A 12 -17.25 -20.26 2.50
CA ILE A 12 -17.56 -20.42 3.92
C ILE A 12 -18.97 -19.99 4.25
N ASN A 13 -19.58 -20.68 5.21
CA ASN A 13 -20.88 -20.27 5.78
C ASN A 13 -20.64 -19.35 6.97
N VAL A 14 -21.12 -18.14 6.89
CA VAL A 14 -20.96 -17.10 7.92
C VAL A 14 -22.29 -16.90 8.66
N TYR A 15 -22.27 -17.06 9.98
CA TYR A 15 -23.41 -16.84 10.85
C TYR A 15 -23.11 -15.67 11.79
N GLY A 16 -23.89 -14.60 11.68
CA GLY A 16 -23.78 -13.44 12.57
C GLY A 16 -24.45 -13.71 13.92
N VAL A 17 -23.69 -13.71 15.00
CA VAL A 17 -24.21 -13.88 16.37
C VAL A 17 -24.01 -12.60 17.18
N GLU A 18 -25.02 -12.23 17.97
CA GLU A 18 -25.01 -11.03 18.81
C GLU A 18 -24.67 -11.36 20.28
N SER A 19 -24.84 -12.60 20.68
CA SER A 19 -24.56 -13.03 22.05
C SER A 19 -24.09 -14.49 22.12
N LEU A 20 -23.32 -14.79 23.19
CA LEU A 20 -22.89 -16.15 23.48
C LEU A 20 -24.07 -17.11 23.64
N ARG A 21 -25.18 -16.66 24.23
CA ARG A 21 -26.38 -17.47 24.40
C ARG A 21 -26.96 -17.90 23.07
N GLN A 22 -27.07 -16.97 22.12
CA GLN A 22 -27.53 -17.24 20.75
C GLN A 22 -26.65 -18.28 20.05
N LEU A 23 -25.32 -18.19 20.22
CA LEU A 23 -24.39 -19.17 19.67
C LEU A 23 -24.63 -20.58 20.28
N ILE A 24 -24.80 -20.67 21.61
CA ILE A 24 -25.05 -21.94 22.30
C ILE A 24 -26.38 -22.54 21.84
N ASP A 25 -27.43 -21.74 21.75
CA ASP A 25 -28.75 -22.19 21.31
C ASP A 25 -28.71 -22.70 19.85
N PHE A 26 -27.97 -22.03 18.96
CA PHE A 26 -27.74 -22.49 17.59
C PHE A 26 -26.96 -23.81 17.54
N LEU A 27 -25.85 -23.94 18.29
CA LEU A 27 -25.04 -25.15 18.30
C LEU A 27 -25.79 -26.34 18.90
N ASN A 28 -26.72 -26.09 19.81
CA ASN A 28 -27.59 -27.13 20.39
C ASN A 28 -28.83 -27.47 19.55
N GLY A 29 -29.01 -26.80 18.41
CA GLY A 29 -30.17 -27.01 17.53
C GLY A 29 -31.48 -26.42 18.07
N ASN A 30 -31.43 -25.56 19.10
CA ASN A 30 -32.60 -24.92 19.68
C ASN A 30 -33.09 -23.71 18.86
N THR A 31 -32.21 -23.12 18.03
CA THR A 31 -32.52 -21.98 17.19
C THR A 31 -31.91 -22.23 15.81
N ASP A 32 -32.66 -21.95 14.77
CA ASP A 32 -32.17 -22.00 13.39
C ASP A 32 -31.63 -20.63 12.98
N MET A 33 -30.46 -20.61 12.36
CA MET A 33 -29.83 -19.40 11.85
C MET A 33 -29.51 -19.58 10.38
N GLN A 34 -29.82 -18.57 9.59
CA GLN A 34 -29.45 -18.56 8.17
C GLN A 34 -28.02 -18.05 8.00
N ALA A 35 -27.25 -18.75 7.17
CA ALA A 35 -25.95 -18.26 6.75
C ALA A 35 -26.12 -16.98 5.91
N LEU A 36 -25.23 -16.02 6.14
CA LEU A 36 -25.18 -14.83 5.31
C LEU A 36 -24.77 -15.22 3.88
N THR A 37 -25.46 -14.64 2.92
CA THR A 37 -25.14 -14.85 1.50
C THR A 37 -23.80 -14.20 1.18
N TYR A 38 -22.94 -14.89 0.42
CA TYR A 38 -21.73 -14.30 -0.14
C TYR A 38 -22.08 -13.05 -0.95
N GLN A 39 -21.50 -11.92 -0.56
CA GLN A 39 -21.78 -10.63 -1.19
C GLN A 39 -20.79 -10.27 -2.31
N GLY A 40 -19.71 -11.06 -2.43
CA GLY A 40 -18.62 -10.71 -3.33
C GLY A 40 -17.81 -9.49 -2.88
N ILE A 41 -16.67 -9.30 -3.48
CA ILE A 41 -15.89 -8.07 -3.33
C ILE A 41 -16.30 -7.16 -4.47
N ALA A 42 -17.04 -6.10 -4.18
CA ALA A 42 -17.33 -5.07 -5.17
C ALA A 42 -16.05 -4.32 -5.50
N VAL A 43 -15.39 -4.71 -6.60
CA VAL A 43 -14.28 -3.93 -7.15
C VAL A 43 -14.89 -2.68 -7.79
N SER A 44 -14.77 -1.55 -7.11
CA SER A 44 -15.20 -0.27 -7.66
C SER A 44 -14.26 0.13 -8.79
N GLU A 45 -14.79 0.32 -9.99
CA GLU A 45 -14.03 0.91 -11.11
C GLU A 45 -13.68 2.39 -10.86
N HIS A 46 -14.37 3.03 -9.92
CA HIS A 46 -14.09 4.40 -9.52
C HIS A 46 -13.15 4.41 -8.33
N ASN A 47 -11.91 4.76 -8.61
CA ASN A 47 -10.94 5.10 -7.58
C ASN A 47 -11.47 6.30 -6.80
N GLY A 48 -11.74 6.12 -5.51
CA GLY A 48 -12.21 7.19 -4.61
C GLY A 48 -11.16 8.27 -4.30
N TYR A 49 -10.07 8.31 -5.08
CA TYR A 49 -9.00 9.29 -4.91
C TYR A 49 -9.54 10.72 -5.09
N GLN A 50 -9.30 11.57 -4.10
CA GLN A 50 -9.63 13.01 -4.16
C GLN A 50 -8.68 13.78 -5.08
N ILE A 51 -7.63 13.17 -5.58
CA ILE A 51 -6.57 13.75 -6.42
C ILE A 51 -6.41 12.89 -7.67
N ASP A 52 -6.06 13.53 -8.79
CA ASP A 52 -5.85 12.85 -10.06
C ASP A 52 -4.48 13.19 -10.65
N PHE A 53 -3.87 12.24 -11.32
CA PHE A 53 -2.62 12.45 -12.06
C PHE A 53 -2.80 13.45 -13.21
N ALA A 54 -4.00 13.58 -13.74
CA ALA A 54 -4.37 14.58 -14.76
C ALA A 54 -4.21 16.03 -14.27
N ASP A 55 -4.27 16.28 -12.95
CA ASP A 55 -4.10 17.62 -12.37
C ASP A 55 -2.67 18.17 -12.56
N ILE A 56 -1.71 17.30 -12.83
CA ILE A 56 -0.30 17.71 -13.00
C ILE A 56 -0.18 18.49 -14.30
N LYS A 57 0.22 19.75 -14.22
CA LYS A 57 0.47 20.61 -15.40
C LYS A 57 1.92 20.50 -15.85
N GLY A 58 2.15 20.42 -17.16
CA GLY A 58 3.50 20.32 -17.72
C GLY A 58 4.22 19.02 -17.39
N GLN A 59 5.54 19.06 -17.23
CA GLN A 59 6.40 17.94 -16.81
C GLN A 59 6.25 16.66 -17.68
N MET A 60 6.12 16.81 -18.99
CA MET A 60 5.75 15.71 -19.90
C MET A 60 6.68 14.50 -19.81
N ALA A 61 8.00 14.73 -19.68
CA ALA A 61 8.97 13.64 -19.55
C ALA A 61 8.78 12.86 -18.23
N ALA A 62 8.61 13.56 -17.11
CA ALA A 62 8.38 12.95 -15.82
C ALA A 62 7.01 12.24 -15.75
N LYS A 63 5.96 12.82 -16.36
CA LYS A 63 4.65 12.17 -16.50
C LYS A 63 4.77 10.86 -17.28
N ARG A 64 5.47 10.89 -18.43
CA ARG A 64 5.69 9.69 -19.24
C ARG A 64 6.43 8.61 -18.48
N ALA A 65 7.50 8.98 -17.77
CA ALA A 65 8.26 8.04 -16.91
C ALA A 65 7.38 7.45 -15.80
N SER A 66 6.56 8.29 -15.15
CA SER A 66 5.62 7.84 -14.11
C SER A 66 4.59 6.84 -14.65
N MET A 67 4.04 7.08 -15.83
CA MET A 67 3.09 6.17 -16.48
C MET A 67 3.74 4.81 -16.78
N ILE A 68 4.97 4.82 -17.29
CA ILE A 68 5.72 3.57 -17.55
C ILE A 68 6.00 2.84 -16.25
N ALA A 69 6.43 3.56 -15.19
CA ALA A 69 6.69 2.97 -13.90
C ALA A 69 5.43 2.36 -13.27
N ALA A 70 4.29 3.07 -13.35
CA ALA A 70 3.01 2.58 -12.84
C ALA A 70 2.52 1.33 -13.59
N ALA A 71 2.60 1.34 -14.93
CA ALA A 71 2.15 0.22 -15.75
C ALA A 71 3.00 -1.04 -15.55
N GLY A 72 4.31 -0.87 -15.34
CA GLY A 72 5.24 -1.98 -15.15
C GLY A 72 5.56 -2.30 -13.67
N MET A 73 4.92 -1.62 -12.72
CA MET A 73 5.21 -1.73 -11.28
C MET A 73 6.71 -1.51 -10.98
N HIS A 74 7.34 -0.58 -11.71
CA HIS A 74 8.76 -0.28 -11.59
C HIS A 74 9.04 0.77 -10.52
N ASN A 75 10.22 0.70 -9.94
CA ASN A 75 10.73 1.77 -9.11
C ASN A 75 11.06 3.01 -9.96
N ILE A 76 10.81 4.19 -9.41
CA ILE A 76 11.11 5.46 -10.07
C ILE A 76 11.85 6.39 -9.11
N LEU A 77 12.85 7.09 -9.62
CA LEU A 77 13.58 8.12 -8.91
C LEU A 77 13.30 9.48 -9.53
N TYR A 78 12.75 10.39 -8.73
CA TYR A 78 12.59 11.80 -9.14
C TYR A 78 13.76 12.63 -8.64
N VAL A 79 14.48 13.25 -9.56
CA VAL A 79 15.58 14.17 -9.27
C VAL A 79 15.20 15.57 -9.76
N GLY A 80 15.40 16.56 -8.91
CA GLY A 80 15.09 17.95 -9.25
C GLY A 80 15.14 18.86 -8.03
N PRO A 81 15.16 20.20 -8.25
CA PRO A 81 15.22 21.19 -7.18
C PRO A 81 13.99 21.14 -6.27
N PRO A 82 14.08 21.72 -5.07
CA PRO A 82 12.92 21.94 -4.22
C PRO A 82 11.79 22.63 -4.99
N GLY A 83 10.55 22.24 -4.73
CA GLY A 83 9.39 22.83 -5.42
C GLY A 83 9.12 22.32 -6.85
N SER A 84 9.94 21.42 -7.40
CA SER A 84 9.74 20.89 -8.77
C SER A 84 8.56 19.91 -8.91
N GLY A 85 7.78 19.67 -7.86
CA GLY A 85 6.57 18.84 -7.91
C GLY A 85 6.79 17.35 -7.69
N LYS A 86 7.98 16.90 -7.25
CA LYS A 86 8.28 15.48 -7.00
C LYS A 86 7.26 14.80 -6.10
N THR A 87 7.00 15.36 -4.93
CA THR A 87 6.03 14.83 -3.96
C THR A 87 4.60 14.85 -4.50
N MET A 88 4.24 15.91 -5.26
CA MET A 88 2.93 16.01 -5.90
C MET A 88 2.73 14.90 -6.93
N MET A 89 3.75 14.61 -7.71
CA MET A 89 3.74 13.54 -8.71
C MET A 89 3.65 12.16 -8.04
N ALA A 90 4.46 11.92 -7.00
CA ALA A 90 4.45 10.67 -6.27
C ALA A 90 3.09 10.37 -5.61
N LYS A 91 2.46 11.37 -4.99
CA LYS A 91 1.13 11.23 -4.37
C LYS A 91 0.04 10.82 -5.35
N ARG A 92 0.20 11.15 -6.63
CA ARG A 92 -0.77 10.84 -7.69
C ARG A 92 -0.47 9.54 -8.43
N MET A 93 0.67 8.89 -8.14
CA MET A 93 1.01 7.59 -8.75
C MET A 93 -0.07 6.52 -8.59
N PRO A 94 -0.70 6.35 -7.41
CA PRO A 94 -1.75 5.34 -7.24
C PRO A 94 -2.91 5.50 -8.22
N THR A 95 -3.24 6.72 -8.66
CA THR A 95 -4.37 6.99 -9.55
C THR A 95 -4.17 6.51 -11.00
N ILE A 96 -2.92 6.23 -11.37
CA ILE A 96 -2.57 5.71 -12.71
C ILE A 96 -2.08 4.26 -12.68
N MET A 97 -2.05 3.64 -11.51
CA MET A 97 -1.75 2.21 -11.38
C MET A 97 -2.98 1.38 -11.76
N PRO A 98 -2.80 0.13 -12.21
CA PRO A 98 -3.92 -0.77 -12.45
C PRO A 98 -4.82 -0.91 -11.21
N ALA A 99 -6.10 -1.13 -11.40
CA ALA A 99 -7.02 -1.40 -10.29
C ALA A 99 -6.53 -2.62 -9.47
N LEU A 100 -6.92 -2.68 -8.20
CA LEU A 100 -6.64 -3.85 -7.36
C LEU A 100 -7.50 -5.02 -7.79
N GLU A 101 -6.91 -6.20 -7.86
CA GLU A 101 -7.64 -7.45 -8.02
C GLU A 101 -8.25 -7.89 -6.67
N SER A 102 -9.24 -8.77 -6.71
CA SER A 102 -9.95 -9.23 -5.50
C SER A 102 -9.00 -9.82 -4.44
N ASP A 103 -8.01 -10.60 -4.88
CA ASP A 103 -7.00 -11.18 -3.99
C ASP A 103 -6.10 -10.11 -3.37
N GLU A 104 -5.75 -9.07 -4.14
CA GLU A 104 -4.96 -7.94 -3.65
C GLU A 104 -5.74 -7.12 -2.62
N ILE A 105 -7.05 -6.90 -2.85
CA ILE A 105 -7.95 -6.25 -1.89
C ILE A 105 -7.99 -7.01 -0.57
N MET A 106 -8.12 -8.34 -0.64
CA MET A 106 -8.15 -9.19 0.56
C MET A 106 -6.82 -9.17 1.30
N GLU A 107 -5.69 -9.21 0.59
CA GLU A 107 -4.36 -9.14 1.19
C GLU A 107 -4.16 -7.80 1.91
N LEU A 108 -4.48 -6.68 1.27
CA LEU A 108 -4.40 -5.35 1.85
C LEU A 108 -5.32 -5.21 3.07
N THR A 109 -6.56 -5.67 2.95
CA THR A 109 -7.53 -5.59 4.05
C THR A 109 -7.03 -6.33 5.28
N LYS A 110 -6.44 -7.53 5.13
CA LYS A 110 -5.81 -8.26 6.23
C LYS A 110 -4.67 -7.47 6.89
N ILE A 111 -3.78 -6.89 6.09
CA ILE A 111 -2.65 -6.09 6.58
C ILE A 111 -3.16 -4.89 7.39
N TYR A 112 -4.12 -4.15 6.85
CA TYR A 112 -4.67 -2.95 7.49
C TYR A 112 -5.53 -3.28 8.71
N SER A 113 -6.22 -4.42 8.72
CA SER A 113 -6.95 -4.95 9.88
C SER A 113 -5.99 -5.25 11.03
N VAL A 114 -4.92 -5.99 10.79
CA VAL A 114 -3.89 -6.30 11.79
C VAL A 114 -3.19 -5.05 12.30
N ALA A 115 -3.00 -4.05 11.45
CA ALA A 115 -2.44 -2.75 11.82
C ALA A 115 -3.39 -1.89 12.67
N GLY A 116 -4.69 -2.23 12.74
CA GLY A 116 -5.72 -1.41 13.36
C GLY A 116 -6.01 -0.13 12.59
N CYS A 117 -5.77 -0.14 11.27
CA CYS A 117 -5.92 1.02 10.38
C CYS A 117 -7.13 0.89 9.43
N LEU A 118 -7.95 -0.14 9.57
CA LEU A 118 -9.22 -0.24 8.85
C LEU A 118 -10.28 0.64 9.51
N ASN A 119 -11.01 1.39 8.67
CA ASN A 119 -12.22 2.06 9.10
C ASN A 119 -13.39 1.06 9.00
N ASP A 120 -14.13 0.91 10.09
CA ASP A 120 -15.36 0.12 10.29
C ASP A 120 -15.82 -0.78 9.13
N GLY A 121 -15.12 -1.91 8.91
CA GLY A 121 -15.55 -2.95 7.97
C GLY A 121 -15.46 -2.59 6.48
N ILE A 122 -14.74 -1.53 6.12
CA ILE A 122 -14.53 -1.12 4.73
C ILE A 122 -13.30 -1.84 4.18
N LEU A 123 -13.47 -2.53 3.05
CA LEU A 123 -12.36 -3.14 2.34
C LEU A 123 -11.40 -2.09 1.78
N MET A 124 -10.12 -2.43 1.73
CA MET A 124 -9.09 -1.61 1.11
C MET A 124 -9.17 -1.77 -0.42
N ASN A 125 -10.01 -0.96 -1.07
CA ASN A 125 -10.22 -0.95 -2.52
C ASN A 125 -9.31 0.03 -3.28
N GLU A 126 -8.47 0.79 -2.58
CA GLU A 126 -7.52 1.74 -3.16
C GLU A 126 -6.09 1.32 -2.88
N ARG A 127 -5.21 1.57 -3.85
CA ARG A 127 -3.78 1.34 -3.66
C ARG A 127 -3.23 2.34 -2.64
N PRO A 128 -2.59 1.88 -1.56
CA PRO A 128 -2.10 2.76 -0.52
C PRO A 128 -0.95 3.65 -1.02
N PHE A 129 -0.92 4.88 -0.53
CA PHE A 129 0.23 5.77 -0.64
C PHE A 129 0.81 6.02 0.75
N ARG A 130 2.05 5.60 0.96
CA ARG A 130 2.77 5.80 2.22
C ARG A 130 3.97 6.71 1.98
N ALA A 131 4.06 7.75 2.79
CA ALA A 131 5.16 8.72 2.74
C ALA A 131 5.68 8.95 4.16
N PRO A 132 6.46 8.01 4.71
CA PRO A 132 6.98 8.13 6.05
C PRO A 132 7.92 9.33 6.16
N HIS A 133 7.80 10.05 7.28
CA HIS A 133 8.70 11.17 7.57
C HIS A 133 10.16 10.71 7.58
N HIS A 134 11.10 11.60 7.27
CA HIS A 134 12.53 11.28 7.24
C HIS A 134 13.05 10.76 8.60
N SER A 135 12.45 11.17 9.71
CA SER A 135 12.80 10.71 11.06
C SER A 135 12.18 9.36 11.46
N VAL A 136 11.49 8.66 10.55
CA VAL A 136 10.89 7.35 10.87
C VAL A 136 11.97 6.37 11.34
N THR A 137 11.74 5.72 12.47
CA THR A 137 12.66 4.72 13.00
C THR A 137 12.71 3.48 12.10
N ARG A 138 13.78 2.68 12.24
CA ARG A 138 13.88 1.40 11.53
C ARG A 138 12.68 0.48 11.84
N ALA A 139 12.25 0.43 13.10
CA ALA A 139 11.08 -0.36 13.50
C ALA A 139 9.79 0.20 12.89
N GLY A 140 9.63 1.52 12.80
CA GLY A 140 8.48 2.12 12.12
C GLY A 140 8.45 1.81 10.62
N LEU A 141 9.61 1.74 9.99
CA LEU A 141 9.72 1.47 8.55
C LEU A 141 9.52 -0.01 8.21
N LEU A 142 10.24 -0.90 8.90
CA LEU A 142 10.25 -2.36 8.65
C LEU A 142 9.17 -3.11 9.43
N GLY A 143 8.65 -2.51 10.48
CA GLY A 143 7.80 -3.19 11.44
C GLY A 143 8.59 -3.85 12.57
N GLY A 144 7.88 -4.44 13.54
CA GLY A 144 8.44 -5.09 14.71
C GLY A 144 8.10 -4.37 16.01
N GLY A 145 8.97 -4.48 17.00
CA GLY A 145 8.75 -3.96 18.36
C GLY A 145 8.42 -5.08 19.36
N SER A 146 8.21 -4.72 20.64
CA SER A 146 7.80 -5.67 21.69
C SER A 146 6.44 -6.31 21.41
N VAL A 147 5.54 -5.55 20.80
CA VAL A 147 4.31 -6.04 20.18
C VAL A 147 4.50 -5.85 18.67
N PRO A 148 4.64 -6.93 17.89
CA PRO A 148 4.88 -6.83 16.46
C PRO A 148 3.76 -6.07 15.74
N ARG A 149 4.13 -5.01 15.02
CA ARG A 149 3.21 -4.23 14.18
C ARG A 149 3.75 -4.11 12.77
N PRO A 150 2.88 -4.07 11.75
CA PRO A 150 3.30 -3.77 10.38
C PRO A 150 4.00 -2.41 10.31
N GLY A 151 5.12 -2.35 9.56
CA GLY A 151 5.80 -1.10 9.27
C GLY A 151 5.29 -0.45 7.99
N GLU A 152 5.82 0.74 7.67
CA GLU A 152 5.42 1.52 6.50
C GLU A 152 5.62 0.76 5.18
N ILE A 153 6.64 -0.10 5.08
CA ILE A 153 6.86 -0.97 3.91
C ILE A 153 5.72 -1.96 3.74
N THR A 154 5.29 -2.60 4.82
CA THR A 154 4.17 -3.55 4.80
C THR A 154 2.86 -2.83 4.49
N LEU A 155 2.65 -1.63 5.05
CA LEU A 155 1.47 -0.81 4.78
C LEU A 155 1.45 -0.24 3.35
N ALA A 156 2.58 -0.20 2.65
CA ALA A 156 2.67 0.21 1.25
C ALA A 156 2.53 -0.96 0.26
N THR A 157 2.29 -2.17 0.74
CA THR A 157 2.09 -3.36 -0.12
C THR A 157 1.03 -3.07 -1.19
N LYS A 158 1.27 -3.50 -2.44
CA LYS A 158 0.41 -3.25 -3.62
C LYS A 158 0.19 -1.77 -3.96
N GLY A 159 0.90 -0.86 -3.33
CA GLY A 159 0.76 0.58 -3.50
C GLY A 159 2.10 1.28 -3.73
N VAL A 160 2.22 2.49 -3.24
CA VAL A 160 3.38 3.34 -3.42
C VAL A 160 4.02 3.69 -2.07
N LEU A 161 5.29 3.35 -1.91
CA LEU A 161 6.13 3.85 -0.83
C LEU A 161 6.99 5.00 -1.36
N PHE A 162 6.69 6.21 -0.94
CA PHE A 162 7.45 7.39 -1.29
C PHE A 162 8.47 7.71 -0.19
N LEU A 163 9.74 7.69 -0.55
CA LEU A 163 10.83 8.04 0.35
C LEU A 163 11.43 9.37 -0.09
N ASP A 164 11.10 10.43 0.62
CA ASP A 164 11.71 11.74 0.42
C ASP A 164 13.09 11.79 1.08
N GLU A 165 13.99 12.57 0.53
CA GLU A 165 15.35 12.80 1.06
C GLU A 165 16.13 11.48 1.30
N LEU A 166 16.02 10.53 0.40
CA LEU A 166 16.61 9.18 0.51
C LEU A 166 18.13 9.22 0.81
N THR A 167 18.84 10.23 0.30
CA THR A 167 20.27 10.41 0.51
C THR A 167 20.63 10.74 1.96
N GLU A 168 19.78 11.46 2.69
CA GLU A 168 19.99 11.75 4.11
C GLU A 168 19.76 10.51 4.96
N LYS A 169 18.69 9.77 4.71
CA LYS A 169 18.43 8.48 5.37
C LYS A 169 19.55 7.46 5.17
N ALA A 170 20.15 7.44 3.99
CA ALA A 170 21.26 6.55 3.70
C ALA A 170 22.56 6.94 4.43
N LYS A 171 22.74 8.21 4.82
CA LYS A 171 23.88 8.67 5.63
C LYS A 171 23.72 8.28 7.09
N GLU A 172 22.50 8.38 7.64
CA GLU A 172 22.20 8.09 9.04
C GLU A 172 22.20 6.60 9.37
N SER A 173 21.95 5.74 8.38
CA SER A 173 21.88 4.30 8.60
C SER A 173 22.53 3.51 7.44
N PRO A 174 23.82 3.19 7.53
CA PRO A 174 24.52 2.36 6.53
C PRO A 174 23.87 1.00 6.27
N ARG A 175 23.16 0.44 7.27
CA ARG A 175 22.41 -0.81 7.15
C ARG A 175 21.09 -0.66 6.38
N LEU A 176 20.46 0.52 6.41
CA LEU A 176 19.35 0.87 5.55
C LEU A 176 19.77 0.86 4.07
N ARG A 177 20.99 1.33 3.79
CA ARG A 177 21.59 1.29 2.46
C ARG A 177 21.68 -0.12 1.89
N MET A 178 21.93 -1.14 2.71
CA MET A 178 21.97 -2.55 2.29
C MET A 178 20.58 -3.17 2.10
N ASN A 179 19.59 -2.76 2.89
CA ASN A 179 18.22 -3.28 2.78
C ASN A 179 17.41 -2.60 1.69
N TYR A 180 17.78 -1.38 1.27
CA TYR A 180 17.26 -0.69 0.08
C TYR A 180 18.11 -0.92 -1.16
N ASN A 181 19.15 -1.73 -1.09
CA ASN A 181 19.69 -2.30 -2.30
C ASN A 181 18.59 -3.16 -2.91
N LEU A 182 17.82 -2.52 -3.74
CA LEU A 182 16.95 -3.07 -4.76
C LEU A 182 17.77 -3.98 -5.71
N HIS A 183 18.53 -4.88 -5.09
CA HIS A 183 19.62 -5.59 -5.75
C HIS A 183 19.12 -6.67 -6.69
N ASP A 184 17.85 -7.05 -6.64
CA ASP A 184 17.36 -8.14 -7.46
C ASP A 184 16.55 -7.70 -8.69
N SER A 185 16.36 -6.39 -8.93
CA SER A 185 15.62 -5.92 -10.11
C SER A 185 16.19 -4.69 -10.83
N LEU A 186 17.25 -4.07 -10.35
CA LEU A 186 17.92 -3.02 -11.10
C LEU A 186 19.00 -3.64 -11.98
N ASP A 187 18.70 -3.72 -13.27
CA ASP A 187 19.68 -4.01 -14.31
C ASP A 187 20.97 -3.21 -14.07
N SER A 188 22.12 -3.85 -14.25
CA SER A 188 23.47 -3.30 -14.08
C SER A 188 23.71 -1.96 -14.80
N LYS A 189 22.87 -1.60 -15.77
CA LYS A 189 22.84 -0.30 -16.44
C LYS A 189 22.29 0.83 -15.56
N ALA A 190 21.27 0.58 -14.74
CA ALA A 190 20.73 1.56 -13.81
C ALA A 190 21.70 1.87 -12.68
N GLN A 191 22.47 0.87 -12.24
CA GLN A 191 23.55 1.07 -11.26
C GLN A 191 24.71 1.95 -11.79
N ARG A 192 25.04 1.84 -13.08
CA ARG A 192 26.07 2.70 -13.69
C ARG A 192 25.62 4.15 -13.82
N LEU A 193 24.33 4.39 -14.08
CA LEU A 193 23.75 5.75 -14.07
C LEU A 193 23.72 6.34 -12.66
N PHE A 194 23.50 5.52 -11.63
CA PHE A 194 23.51 5.98 -10.24
C PHE A 194 24.91 6.32 -9.72
N ASN A 195 25.92 5.57 -10.13
CA ASN A 195 27.33 5.78 -9.73
C ASN A 195 28.03 6.85 -10.57
N GLY A 196 27.46 7.28 -11.68
CA GLY A 196 28.00 8.32 -12.57
C GLY A 196 27.50 9.74 -12.32
N LEU A 197 26.55 9.92 -11.40
CA LEU A 197 26.04 11.24 -11.00
C LEU A 197 26.91 11.77 -9.84
N GLU A 198 28.06 12.31 -10.15
CA GLU A 198 28.78 13.18 -9.22
C GLU A 198 27.90 14.40 -8.88
N PRO A 199 27.86 14.85 -7.60
CA PRO A 199 27.12 16.05 -7.23
C PRO A 199 27.85 17.26 -7.83
N GLY A 200 27.38 17.72 -8.98
CA GLY A 200 27.93 18.95 -9.56
C GLY A 200 27.80 19.14 -11.06
N THR A 201 27.16 18.24 -11.80
CA THR A 201 26.95 18.44 -13.24
C THR A 201 25.47 18.48 -13.61
N VAL A 202 25.01 19.69 -13.89
CA VAL A 202 23.74 20.26 -14.43
C VAL A 202 22.86 20.86 -13.37
#